data_355e22b7fe5c9d4dc290b940a3fa6212
#
_entry.id   355e22b7fe5c9d4dc290b940a3fa6212
#
_cell.length_a   1.000
_cell.length_b   1.000
_cell.length_c   1.000
_cell.angle_alpha   90.00
_cell.angle_beta   90.00
_cell.angle_gamma   90.00
#
_symmetry.space_group_name_H-M   'P 1'
#
loop_
_entity.id
_entity.type
_entity.pdbx_description
1 polymer ?
#
loop_
_entity_poly.entity_id
_entity_poly.type
_entity_poly.pdbx_seq_one_letter_code
_entity_poly.pdbx_strand_id
1 'polypeptide(L)'
;YGNGYENRIQFSGDVEKGDISITINAATMEDNGTYVCSVRLRNDAPRHAATMSLLVLVAPSKPECNILGTTEYGHTINLTCVSHEGSPKPRYTWQSFNVQNEPRVLQTTEGEQITLKNISADTSGFYICTSTNTVGKEFCNMTVSVMPPSMNIALYAGIIGGAVAAVVIIGILAYCCCCRVDKAKD
;
A
#
# COMPACT_ATOMS: atom_id res chain seq x y z
N TYR A 1 1.45 -34.66 -17.67
CA TYR A 1 1.79 -33.26 -17.49
C TYR A 1 1.27 -32.81 -16.15
N GLY A 2 2.03 -31.97 -15.41
CA GLY A 2 1.56 -31.36 -14.17
C GLY A 2 0.46 -30.33 -14.44
N ASN A 3 -0.36 -30.02 -13.41
CA ASN A 3 -1.40 -29.01 -13.52
C ASN A 3 -0.83 -27.67 -14.00
N GLY A 4 -1.50 -27.03 -14.98
CA GLY A 4 -1.11 -25.75 -15.55
C GLY A 4 -0.26 -25.82 -16.83
N TYR A 5 0.12 -27.04 -17.27
CA TYR A 5 0.88 -27.23 -18.50
C TYR A 5 0.11 -27.94 -19.61
N GLU A 6 -1.16 -28.25 -19.39
CA GLU A 6 -2.04 -28.89 -20.38
C GLU A 6 -2.08 -28.04 -21.66
N ASN A 7 -1.78 -28.65 -22.80
CA ASN A 7 -1.75 -28.01 -24.13
C ASN A 7 -0.71 -26.88 -24.31
N ARG A 8 0.16 -26.63 -23.31
CA ARG A 8 1.21 -25.59 -23.38
C ARG A 8 2.60 -26.17 -23.68
N ILE A 9 2.83 -27.45 -23.35
CA ILE A 9 4.10 -28.13 -23.56
C ILE A 9 3.97 -29.12 -24.71
N GLN A 10 4.95 -29.09 -25.61
CA GLN A 10 5.10 -30.03 -26.71
C GLN A 10 6.58 -30.35 -26.95
N PHE A 11 6.88 -31.53 -27.46
CA PHE A 11 8.19 -31.82 -27.98
C PHE A 11 8.45 -30.97 -29.23
N SER A 12 9.59 -30.31 -29.29
CA SER A 12 10.04 -29.52 -30.44
C SER A 12 11.20 -30.17 -31.18
N GLY A 13 11.86 -31.15 -30.55
CA GLY A 13 12.92 -31.94 -31.14
C GLY A 13 12.42 -33.23 -31.78
N ASP A 14 13.30 -33.90 -32.51
CA ASP A 14 13.08 -35.21 -33.11
C ASP A 14 13.48 -36.30 -32.09
N VAL A 15 12.49 -36.80 -31.36
CA VAL A 15 12.70 -37.79 -30.28
C VAL A 15 13.35 -39.08 -30.82
N GLU A 16 13.08 -39.46 -32.06
CA GLU A 16 13.67 -40.67 -32.67
C GLU A 16 15.19 -40.53 -32.92
N LYS A 17 15.64 -39.30 -33.13
CA LYS A 17 17.07 -38.95 -33.24
C LYS A 17 17.71 -38.61 -31.91
N GLY A 18 16.96 -38.70 -30.79
CA GLY A 18 17.44 -38.40 -29.45
C GLY A 18 17.34 -36.93 -29.03
N ASP A 19 16.68 -36.09 -29.83
CA ASP A 19 16.36 -34.71 -29.44
C ASP A 19 15.02 -34.65 -28.71
N ILE A 20 15.11 -34.51 -27.39
CA ILE A 20 13.96 -34.42 -26.49
C ILE A 20 13.63 -32.98 -26.05
N SER A 21 14.03 -32.01 -26.86
CA SER A 21 13.72 -30.60 -26.64
C SER A 21 12.22 -30.37 -26.54
N ILE A 22 11.83 -29.48 -25.66
CA ILE A 22 10.44 -29.09 -25.44
C ILE A 22 10.25 -27.59 -25.68
N THR A 23 9.05 -27.23 -26.09
CA THR A 23 8.60 -25.83 -26.17
C THR A 23 7.47 -25.62 -25.18
N ILE A 24 7.56 -24.55 -24.39
CA ILE A 24 6.49 -24.06 -23.51
C ILE A 24 5.87 -22.85 -24.19
N ASN A 25 4.60 -22.97 -24.61
CA ASN A 25 3.85 -21.89 -25.23
C ASN A 25 3.27 -20.96 -24.18
N ALA A 26 3.14 -19.66 -24.52
CA ALA A 26 2.55 -18.63 -23.65
C ALA A 26 3.15 -18.65 -22.23
N ALA A 27 4.48 -18.54 -22.16
CA ALA A 27 5.21 -18.53 -20.89
C ALA A 27 4.76 -17.37 -19.98
N THR A 28 4.55 -17.67 -18.70
CA THR A 28 4.09 -16.75 -17.65
C THR A 28 5.08 -16.74 -16.49
N MET A 29 4.91 -15.82 -15.52
CA MET A 29 5.74 -15.80 -14.30
C MET A 29 5.62 -17.07 -13.46
N GLU A 30 4.51 -17.80 -13.59
CA GLU A 30 4.28 -19.07 -12.90
C GLU A 30 5.18 -20.19 -13.43
N ASP A 31 5.73 -20.01 -14.63
CA ASP A 31 6.71 -20.94 -15.22
C ASP A 31 8.13 -20.76 -14.67
N ASN A 32 8.38 -19.75 -13.82
CA ASN A 32 9.64 -19.58 -13.14
C ASN A 32 9.97 -20.80 -12.29
N GLY A 33 11.15 -21.35 -12.46
CA GLY A 33 11.55 -22.49 -11.66
C GLY A 33 12.71 -23.28 -12.23
N THR A 34 12.96 -24.39 -11.56
CA THR A 34 13.99 -25.35 -11.96
C THR A 34 13.33 -26.53 -12.66
N TYR A 35 13.74 -26.76 -13.87
CA TYR A 35 13.30 -27.87 -14.71
C TYR A 35 14.33 -28.98 -14.71
N VAL A 36 13.88 -30.20 -14.51
CA VAL A 36 14.73 -31.39 -14.51
C VAL A 36 14.34 -32.28 -15.68
N CYS A 37 15.27 -32.47 -16.60
CA CYS A 37 15.15 -33.41 -17.71
C CYS A 37 15.76 -34.76 -17.29
N SER A 38 14.94 -35.81 -17.21
CA SER A 38 15.39 -37.14 -16.93
C SER A 38 14.95 -38.10 -18.02
N VAL A 39 15.88 -38.91 -18.54
CA VAL A 39 15.63 -39.94 -19.57
C VAL A 39 15.76 -41.31 -18.94
N ARG A 40 14.71 -42.13 -19.05
CA ARG A 40 14.72 -43.53 -18.63
C ARG A 40 14.57 -44.44 -19.87
N LEU A 41 15.60 -45.20 -20.17
CA LEU A 41 15.57 -46.25 -21.18
C LEU A 41 15.08 -47.55 -20.56
N ARG A 42 14.39 -48.41 -21.35
CA ARG A 42 13.65 -49.57 -20.88
C ARG A 42 14.50 -50.62 -20.15
N ASN A 43 15.79 -50.70 -20.47
CA ASN A 43 16.70 -51.72 -19.91
C ASN A 43 18.03 -51.12 -19.41
N ASP A 44 18.04 -49.83 -19.04
CA ASP A 44 19.27 -49.16 -18.67
C ASP A 44 19.18 -48.60 -17.24
N ALA A 45 20.33 -48.46 -16.58
CA ALA A 45 20.42 -47.76 -15.30
C ALA A 45 19.94 -46.30 -15.42
N PRO A 46 19.38 -45.70 -14.35
CA PRO A 46 18.99 -44.28 -14.38
C PRO A 46 20.18 -43.41 -14.80
N ARG A 47 20.04 -42.68 -15.90
CA ARG A 47 21.05 -41.70 -16.34
C ARG A 47 20.92 -40.40 -15.54
N HIS A 48 22.00 -39.66 -15.49
CA HIS A 48 22.02 -38.36 -14.83
C HIS A 48 20.99 -37.45 -15.41
N ALA A 49 20.20 -36.81 -14.55
CA ALA A 49 19.24 -35.79 -14.91
C ALA A 49 19.98 -34.47 -15.22
N ALA A 50 19.56 -33.79 -16.28
CA ALA A 50 20.00 -32.42 -16.54
C ALA A 50 19.02 -31.45 -15.88
N THR A 51 19.57 -30.41 -15.25
CA THR A 51 18.81 -29.41 -14.55
C THR A 51 19.01 -28.03 -15.19
N MET A 52 17.95 -27.30 -15.44
CA MET A 52 18.00 -25.92 -15.95
C MET A 52 17.07 -25.01 -15.13
N SER A 53 17.44 -23.75 -15.00
CA SER A 53 16.63 -22.72 -14.36
C SER A 53 16.00 -21.81 -15.42
N LEU A 54 14.68 -21.67 -15.38
CA LEU A 54 13.93 -20.76 -16.22
C LEU A 54 13.50 -19.56 -15.39
N LEU A 55 13.79 -18.35 -15.87
CA LEU A 55 13.33 -17.11 -15.32
C LEU A 55 12.63 -16.30 -16.42
N VAL A 56 11.33 -16.14 -16.28
CA VAL A 56 10.51 -15.29 -17.17
C VAL A 56 10.65 -13.85 -16.71
N LEU A 57 11.14 -12.97 -17.57
CA LEU A 57 11.38 -11.57 -17.26
C LEU A 57 10.14 -10.73 -17.59
N VAL A 58 9.61 -10.01 -16.57
CA VAL A 58 8.43 -9.15 -16.70
C VAL A 58 8.70 -7.85 -15.99
N ALA A 59 8.42 -6.72 -16.64
CA ALA A 59 8.51 -5.40 -16.01
C ALA A 59 7.48 -5.31 -14.86
N PRO A 60 7.76 -4.49 -13.82
CA PRO A 60 6.76 -4.23 -12.80
C PRO A 60 5.48 -3.64 -13.41
N SER A 61 4.32 -4.09 -12.96
CA SER A 61 3.08 -3.36 -13.21
C SER A 61 3.09 -2.04 -12.43
N LYS A 62 2.29 -1.06 -12.86
CA LYS A 62 2.10 0.18 -12.11
C LYS A 62 1.72 -0.14 -10.67
N PRO A 63 2.50 0.32 -9.67
CA PRO A 63 2.24 -0.02 -8.29
C PRO A 63 0.95 0.64 -7.78
N GLU A 64 0.26 -0.07 -6.91
CA GLU A 64 -0.85 0.44 -6.12
C GLU A 64 -0.30 1.04 -4.83
N CYS A 65 -0.66 2.30 -4.57
CA CYS A 65 -0.24 3.05 -3.40
C CYS A 65 -1.41 3.31 -2.46
N ASN A 66 -1.27 2.97 -1.17
CA ASN A 66 -2.31 3.15 -0.17
C ASN A 66 -1.76 3.80 1.11
N ILE A 67 -2.63 4.55 1.80
CA ILE A 67 -2.38 5.12 3.12
C ILE A 67 -3.15 4.30 4.13
N LEU A 68 -2.46 3.74 5.13
CA LEU A 68 -3.05 2.97 6.21
C LEU A 68 -2.91 3.75 7.52
N GLY A 69 -4.02 3.97 8.19
CA GLY A 69 -4.10 4.73 9.45
C GLY A 69 -4.84 6.06 9.29
N THR A 70 -4.96 6.77 10.40
CA THR A 70 -5.67 8.05 10.48
C THR A 70 -4.69 9.21 10.26
N THR A 71 -4.98 10.08 9.30
CA THR A 71 -4.12 11.21 8.92
C THR A 71 -4.37 12.43 9.81
N GLU A 72 -4.32 12.24 11.14
CA GLU A 72 -4.46 13.29 12.14
C GLU A 72 -3.13 13.52 12.89
N TYR A 73 -2.94 14.73 13.41
CA TYR A 73 -1.70 15.09 14.13
C TYR A 73 -1.39 14.12 15.27
N GLY A 74 -0.14 13.73 15.38
CA GLY A 74 0.36 12.84 16.41
C GLY A 74 0.18 11.35 16.12
N HIS A 75 -0.58 11.00 15.10
CA HIS A 75 -0.80 9.60 14.69
C HIS A 75 0.40 9.01 13.93
N THR A 76 0.35 7.72 13.77
CA THR A 76 1.29 6.97 12.92
C THR A 76 0.52 6.41 11.74
N ILE A 77 1.03 6.62 10.52
CA ILE A 77 0.48 6.07 9.29
C ILE A 77 1.51 5.24 8.57
N ASN A 78 1.04 4.29 7.80
CA ASN A 78 1.86 3.50 6.89
C ASN A 78 1.48 3.81 5.45
N LEU A 79 2.48 4.04 4.62
CA LEU A 79 2.33 4.15 3.18
C LEU A 79 2.76 2.82 2.57
N THR A 80 1.91 2.23 1.75
CA THR A 80 2.18 0.95 1.09
C THR A 80 2.27 1.14 -0.41
N CYS A 81 3.08 0.30 -1.06
CA CYS A 81 3.33 0.34 -2.49
C CYS A 81 3.58 -1.08 -2.99
N VAL A 82 2.72 -1.60 -3.84
CA VAL A 82 2.79 -2.98 -4.32
C VAL A 82 2.47 -3.04 -5.81
N SER A 83 3.37 -3.64 -6.58
CA SER A 83 3.11 -4.06 -7.96
C SER A 83 2.59 -5.48 -7.97
N HIS A 84 1.54 -5.75 -8.73
CA HIS A 84 0.94 -7.08 -8.85
C HIS A 84 1.72 -8.00 -9.79
N GLU A 85 2.52 -7.41 -10.68
CA GLU A 85 3.37 -8.14 -11.62
C GLU A 85 4.82 -7.63 -11.53
N GLY A 86 5.75 -8.46 -11.99
CA GLY A 86 7.17 -8.16 -12.06
C GLY A 86 8.02 -9.38 -11.74
N SER A 87 8.88 -9.75 -12.67
CA SER A 87 9.84 -10.84 -12.52
C SER A 87 11.20 -10.42 -13.11
N PRO A 88 12.28 -10.43 -12.32
CA PRO A 88 12.39 -10.71 -10.88
C PRO A 88 11.52 -9.79 -10.02
N LYS A 89 11.26 -10.21 -8.76
CA LYS A 89 10.46 -9.43 -7.82
C LYS A 89 10.98 -7.98 -7.75
N PRO A 90 10.10 -6.97 -7.90
CA PRO A 90 10.49 -5.57 -7.87
C PRO A 90 11.03 -5.12 -6.51
N ARG A 91 11.91 -4.12 -6.54
CA ARG A 91 12.32 -3.33 -5.38
C ARG A 91 11.58 -2.01 -5.38
N TYR A 92 11.24 -1.51 -4.19
CA TYR A 92 10.48 -0.28 -4.02
C TYR A 92 11.35 0.79 -3.37
N THR A 93 11.28 2.00 -3.93
CA THR A 93 11.97 3.18 -3.39
C THR A 93 10.99 4.34 -3.25
N TRP A 94 11.18 5.14 -2.19
CA TRP A 94 10.29 6.22 -1.83
C TRP A 94 11.00 7.57 -1.90
N GLN A 95 10.27 8.56 -2.41
CA GLN A 95 10.63 9.97 -2.39
C GLN A 95 9.50 10.77 -1.77
N SER A 96 9.83 11.87 -1.09
CA SER A 96 8.86 12.76 -0.46
C SER A 96 9.12 14.20 -0.84
N PHE A 97 8.04 14.93 -1.07
CA PHE A 97 8.05 16.35 -1.38
C PHE A 97 7.06 17.07 -0.46
N ASN A 98 7.38 18.29 -0.08
CA ASN A 98 6.46 19.13 0.68
C ASN A 98 5.33 19.70 -0.22
N VAL A 99 4.43 20.49 0.35
CA VAL A 99 3.32 21.11 -0.38
C VAL A 99 3.78 22.15 -1.41
N GLN A 100 5.03 22.64 -1.31
CA GLN A 100 5.69 23.53 -2.27
C GLN A 100 6.45 22.77 -3.36
N ASN A 101 6.34 21.43 -3.37
CA ASN A 101 7.05 20.54 -4.28
C ASN A 101 8.59 20.54 -4.11
N GLU A 102 9.07 20.81 -2.90
CA GLU A 102 10.48 20.70 -2.56
C GLU A 102 10.78 19.32 -1.97
N PRO A 103 11.91 18.69 -2.34
CA PRO A 103 12.25 17.35 -1.86
C PRO A 103 12.53 17.34 -0.35
N ARG A 104 12.06 16.29 0.32
CA ARG A 104 12.29 16.04 1.75
C ARG A 104 13.02 14.72 1.97
N VAL A 105 13.80 14.69 3.04
CA VAL A 105 14.49 13.47 3.48
C VAL A 105 13.50 12.58 4.23
N LEU A 106 13.41 11.32 3.82
CA LEU A 106 12.70 10.26 4.54
C LEU A 106 13.66 9.47 5.41
N GLN A 107 13.21 9.00 6.57
CA GLN A 107 13.99 8.10 7.43
C GLN A 107 14.18 6.71 6.80
N THR A 108 13.15 6.25 6.07
CA THR A 108 13.16 4.99 5.33
C THR A 108 12.78 5.29 3.88
N THR A 109 13.64 4.90 2.96
CA THR A 109 13.47 5.17 1.52
C THR A 109 13.27 3.91 0.70
N GLU A 110 13.28 2.73 1.31
CA GLU A 110 13.17 1.45 0.62
C GLU A 110 12.13 0.54 1.29
N GLY A 111 11.52 -0.34 0.49
CA GLY A 111 10.57 -1.35 0.92
C GLY A 111 9.15 -1.14 0.43
N GLU A 112 8.34 -2.19 0.51
CA GLU A 112 6.92 -2.19 0.14
C GLU A 112 6.08 -1.29 1.04
N GLN A 113 6.60 -0.94 2.21
CA GLN A 113 5.93 -0.10 3.19
C GLN A 113 6.93 0.81 3.90
N ILE A 114 6.54 2.06 4.11
CA ILE A 114 7.22 3.00 5.00
C ILE A 114 6.26 3.47 6.08
N THR A 115 6.80 3.74 7.27
CA THR A 115 6.03 4.19 8.45
C THR A 115 6.38 5.63 8.76
N LEU A 116 5.37 6.49 8.80
CA LEU A 116 5.49 7.89 9.22
C LEU A 116 4.92 8.02 10.64
N LYS A 117 5.80 8.30 11.60
CA LYS A 117 5.43 8.41 13.02
C LYS A 117 5.21 9.86 13.42
N ASN A 118 4.28 10.08 14.37
CA ASN A 118 4.00 11.39 14.94
C ASN A 118 3.79 12.45 13.86
N ILE A 119 2.86 12.16 12.92
CA ILE A 119 2.62 13.01 11.76
C ILE A 119 2.09 14.38 12.17
N SER A 120 2.50 15.42 11.43
CA SER A 120 2.17 16.82 11.65
C SER A 120 1.87 17.51 10.31
N ALA A 121 1.61 18.80 10.34
CA ALA A 121 1.44 19.60 9.12
C ALA A 121 2.62 19.44 8.15
N ASP A 122 3.85 19.36 8.68
CA ASP A 122 5.07 19.18 7.88
C ASP A 122 5.14 17.81 7.19
N THR A 123 4.35 16.83 7.63
CA THR A 123 4.25 15.53 6.98
C THR A 123 3.38 15.58 5.72
N SER A 124 2.50 16.58 5.61
CA SER A 124 1.66 16.80 4.43
C SER A 124 2.52 17.06 3.19
N GLY A 125 2.08 16.53 2.06
CA GLY A 125 2.77 16.69 0.78
C GLY A 125 2.61 15.47 -0.12
N PHE A 126 3.56 15.32 -1.04
CA PHE A 126 3.52 14.31 -2.08
C PHE A 126 4.55 13.21 -1.77
N TYR A 127 4.14 11.97 -1.98
CA TYR A 127 4.98 10.80 -1.83
C TYR A 127 4.94 10.00 -3.11
N ILE A 128 6.11 9.67 -3.63
CA ILE A 128 6.27 8.90 -4.86
C ILE A 128 6.93 7.59 -4.50
N CYS A 129 6.27 6.48 -4.83
CA CYS A 129 6.88 5.16 -4.79
C CYS A 129 7.25 4.72 -6.19
N THR A 130 8.46 4.25 -6.36
CA THR A 130 8.95 3.66 -7.61
C THR A 130 9.22 2.18 -7.40
N SER A 131 8.59 1.36 -8.21
CA SER A 131 8.79 -0.09 -8.32
C SER A 131 9.76 -0.38 -9.45
N THR A 132 10.85 -1.09 -9.20
CA THR A 132 11.92 -1.30 -10.18
C THR A 132 12.42 -2.73 -10.14
N ASN A 133 12.60 -3.34 -11.31
CA ASN A 133 13.38 -4.56 -11.48
C ASN A 133 14.38 -4.42 -12.66
N THR A 134 15.02 -5.51 -13.06
CA THR A 134 15.99 -5.52 -14.17
C THR A 134 15.36 -5.25 -15.55
N VAL A 135 14.04 -5.33 -15.66
CA VAL A 135 13.30 -5.19 -16.94
C VAL A 135 12.78 -3.78 -17.11
N GLY A 136 12.33 -3.15 -16.02
CA GLY A 136 11.73 -1.84 -16.10
C GLY A 136 11.43 -1.22 -14.74
N LYS A 137 10.77 -0.07 -14.79
CA LYS A 137 10.32 0.68 -13.61
C LYS A 137 8.97 1.31 -13.87
N GLU A 138 8.15 1.32 -12.81
CA GLU A 138 6.87 2.00 -12.76
C GLU A 138 6.73 2.75 -11.43
N PHE A 139 5.85 3.71 -11.35
CA PHE A 139 5.68 4.51 -10.14
C PHE A 139 4.21 4.83 -9.86
N CYS A 140 3.91 5.11 -8.60
CA CYS A 140 2.68 5.75 -8.16
C CYS A 140 3.01 6.98 -7.32
N ASN A 141 2.10 7.93 -7.32
CA ASN A 141 2.13 9.11 -6.47
C ASN A 141 0.90 9.13 -5.57
N MET A 142 1.06 9.65 -4.37
CA MET A 142 -0.02 9.87 -3.43
C MET A 142 0.17 11.18 -2.69
N THR A 143 -0.94 11.77 -2.28
CA THR A 143 -0.95 12.99 -1.47
C THR A 143 -1.35 12.61 -0.05
N VAL A 144 -0.50 12.97 0.91
CA VAL A 144 -0.80 12.87 2.34
C VAL A 144 -1.22 14.26 2.82
N SER A 145 -2.43 14.38 3.35
CA SER A 145 -2.96 15.58 3.98
C SER A 145 -3.22 15.29 5.45
N VAL A 146 -2.41 15.87 6.33
CA VAL A 146 -2.53 15.68 7.77
C VAL A 146 -3.39 16.80 8.33
N MET A 147 -4.43 16.42 9.06
CA MET A 147 -5.41 17.36 9.65
C MET A 147 -5.24 17.42 11.16
N PRO A 148 -5.63 18.55 11.81
CA PRO A 148 -5.77 18.55 13.25
C PRO A 148 -6.83 17.51 13.67
N PRO A 149 -6.72 16.96 14.90
CA PRO A 149 -7.70 16.01 15.40
C PRO A 149 -9.10 16.61 15.30
N SER A 150 -10.06 15.82 14.81
CA SER A 150 -11.44 16.26 14.64
C SER A 150 -11.98 16.70 16.00
N MET A 151 -12.16 18.00 16.17
CA MET A 151 -12.81 18.55 17.35
C MET A 151 -14.24 17.99 17.36
N ASN A 152 -14.62 17.34 18.44
CA ASN A 152 -15.99 16.82 18.61
C ASN A 152 -16.95 18.01 18.69
N ILE A 153 -17.38 18.50 17.51
CA ILE A 153 -18.28 19.67 17.36
C ILE A 153 -19.52 19.52 18.26
N ALA A 154 -20.01 18.27 18.40
CA ALA A 154 -21.14 17.97 19.30
C ALA A 154 -20.82 18.26 20.77
N LEU A 155 -19.58 17.99 21.24
CA LEU A 155 -19.16 18.28 22.60
C LEU A 155 -19.07 19.79 22.84
N TYR A 156 -18.48 20.54 21.93
CA TYR A 156 -18.37 22.01 22.05
C TYR A 156 -19.70 22.69 21.88
N ALA A 157 -20.57 22.26 20.98
CA ALA A 157 -21.93 22.75 20.86
C ALA A 157 -22.75 22.52 22.14
N GLY A 158 -22.60 21.37 22.80
CA GLY A 158 -23.22 21.07 24.09
C GLY A 158 -22.72 21.98 25.21
N ILE A 159 -21.41 22.22 25.31
CA ILE A 159 -20.82 23.10 26.31
C ILE A 159 -21.29 24.56 26.11
N ILE A 160 -21.22 25.06 24.87
CA ILE A 160 -21.63 26.45 24.56
C ILE A 160 -23.13 26.62 24.78
N GLY A 161 -23.96 25.69 24.30
CA GLY A 161 -25.39 25.71 24.48
C GLY A 161 -25.81 25.66 25.96
N GLY A 162 -25.15 24.82 26.76
CA GLY A 162 -25.37 24.72 28.19
C GLY A 162 -24.99 26.01 28.95
N ALA A 163 -23.86 26.64 28.60
CA ALA A 163 -23.43 27.90 29.20
C ALA A 163 -24.42 29.05 28.91
N VAL A 164 -24.86 29.16 27.65
CA VAL A 164 -25.86 30.19 27.26
C VAL A 164 -27.20 29.97 28.01
N ALA A 165 -27.67 28.74 28.09
CA ALA A 165 -28.89 28.42 28.82
C ALA A 165 -28.79 28.77 30.32
N ALA A 166 -27.64 28.50 30.96
CA ALA A 166 -27.39 28.84 32.35
C ALA A 166 -27.42 30.37 32.57
N VAL A 167 -26.79 31.14 31.71
CA VAL A 167 -26.81 32.62 31.79
C VAL A 167 -28.22 33.17 31.64
N VAL A 168 -29.02 32.65 30.72
CA VAL A 168 -30.42 33.04 30.52
C VAL A 168 -31.26 32.72 31.76
N ILE A 169 -31.10 31.52 32.34
CA ILE A 169 -31.85 31.13 33.55
C ILE A 169 -31.49 32.03 34.74
N ILE A 170 -30.19 32.31 34.95
CA ILE A 170 -29.74 33.22 36.01
C ILE A 170 -30.31 34.62 35.81
N GLY A 171 -30.32 35.13 34.58
CA GLY A 171 -30.89 36.42 34.23
C GLY A 171 -32.38 36.50 34.53
N ILE A 172 -33.15 35.46 34.20
CA ILE A 172 -34.60 35.38 34.49
C ILE A 172 -34.82 35.33 36.00
N LEU A 173 -34.07 34.53 36.74
CA LEU A 173 -34.19 34.43 38.20
C LEU A 173 -33.88 35.76 38.89
N ALA A 174 -32.80 36.43 38.46
CA ALA A 174 -32.47 37.77 38.98
C ALA A 174 -33.56 38.80 38.68
N TYR A 175 -34.11 38.81 37.47
CA TYR A 175 -35.21 39.67 37.10
C TYR A 175 -36.47 39.40 37.94
N CYS A 176 -36.86 38.16 38.13
CA CYS A 176 -37.98 37.76 38.96
C CYS A 176 -37.81 38.15 40.45
N CYS A 177 -36.56 38.00 40.96
CA CYS A 177 -36.28 38.43 42.33
C CYS A 177 -36.35 39.93 42.49
N CYS A 178 -35.83 40.72 41.55
CA CYS A 178 -35.91 42.18 41.59
C CYS A 178 -37.40 42.67 41.51
N CYS A 179 -38.21 42.11 40.60
CA CYS A 179 -39.64 42.47 40.50
C CYS A 179 -40.47 42.05 41.71
N ARG A 180 -40.07 41.01 42.48
CA ARG A 180 -40.71 40.65 43.73
C ARG A 180 -40.39 41.60 44.89
N VAL A 181 -39.17 42.14 44.90
CA VAL A 181 -38.75 43.11 45.95
C VAL A 181 -39.48 44.44 45.78
N ASP A 182 -39.73 44.87 44.52
CA ASP A 182 -40.45 46.10 44.28
C ASP A 182 -41.95 45.98 44.68
N LYS A 183 -42.58 44.79 44.56
CA LYS A 183 -43.96 44.56 44.99
C LYS A 183 -44.15 44.40 46.52
N ALA A 184 -43.11 44.30 47.30
CA ALA A 184 -43.11 44.18 48.73
C ALA A 184 -42.92 45.54 49.45
N LYS A 185 -42.77 46.65 48.67
CA LYS A 185 -42.54 48.00 49.18
C LYS A 185 -43.79 48.94 49.03
N ASP A 186 -44.85 48.44 48.41
CA ASP A 186 -46.17 49.10 48.39
C ASP A 186 -47.08 48.34 49.40
#